data_c723f18487082d4067773ac4dc24e09d
#
_entry.id   c723f18487082d4067773ac4dc24e09d
#
_cell.length_a   1.000
_cell.length_b   1.000
_cell.length_c   1.000
_cell.angle_alpha   90.00
_cell.angle_beta   90.00
_cell.angle_gamma   90.00
#
_symmetry.space_group_name_H-M   'P 1'
#
loop_
_entity.id
_entity.type
_entity.pdbx_description
1 polymer ?
#
loop_
_entity_poly.entity_id
_entity_poly.type
_entity_poly.pdbx_seq_one_letter_code
_entity_poly.pdbx_strand_id
1 'polypeptide(L)'
;MTTRTEIAGITRANEGIQGISCNILGQTYVPKNRTEHSFSWHATFPPGTFVPPHIHPDQDEYLYILEGRLDFFLDGAEEYATPGDTVRLPMGKPHGIFNKSGQLAKTLFWVSPTRRLYDLFWAIHNMREQNPDDVVKLAAEHNIHFLPPPPA
;
A
#
# COMPACT_ATOMS: atom_id res chain seq x y z
N MET A 1 -12.33 -15.18 2.42
CA MET A 1 -11.04 -15.74 1.97
C MET A 1 -10.30 -16.36 3.14
N THR A 2 -9.69 -17.51 2.92
CA THR A 2 -9.03 -18.26 3.98
C THR A 2 -7.62 -17.70 4.26
N THR A 3 -7.33 -17.41 5.50
CA THR A 3 -5.97 -17.09 5.94
C THR A 3 -5.28 -18.38 6.38
N ARG A 4 -3.97 -18.48 6.16
CA ARG A 4 -3.18 -19.67 6.50
C ARG A 4 -2.05 -19.27 7.44
N THR A 5 -2.27 -19.50 8.72
CA THR A 5 -1.29 -19.16 9.76
C THR A 5 -0.39 -20.34 10.13
N GLU A 6 -0.86 -21.56 9.85
CA GLU A 6 -0.18 -22.80 10.29
C GLU A 6 0.80 -23.37 9.25
N ILE A 7 0.81 -22.85 8.02
CA ILE A 7 1.64 -23.40 6.94
C ILE A 7 2.82 -22.49 6.67
N ALA A 8 4.03 -22.99 6.92
CA ALA A 8 5.25 -22.30 6.53
C ALA A 8 5.47 -22.43 5.02
N GLY A 9 6.07 -21.42 4.42
CA GLY A 9 6.36 -21.46 3.00
C GLY A 9 7.17 -20.29 2.51
N ILE A 10 7.51 -20.33 1.24
CA ILE A 10 8.27 -19.30 0.55
C ILE A 10 7.44 -18.80 -0.64
N THR A 11 7.24 -17.50 -0.72
CA THR A 11 6.69 -16.87 -1.91
C THR A 11 7.85 -16.29 -2.70
N ARG A 12 8.11 -16.87 -3.87
CA ARG A 12 9.32 -16.55 -4.66
C ARG A 12 9.29 -15.14 -5.25
N ALA A 13 10.47 -14.66 -5.64
CA ALA A 13 10.58 -13.39 -6.35
C ALA A 13 9.67 -13.40 -7.59
N ASN A 14 9.05 -12.28 -7.89
CA ASN A 14 8.14 -12.09 -9.03
C ASN A 14 6.85 -12.92 -8.98
N GLU A 15 6.57 -13.58 -7.87
CA GLU A 15 5.34 -14.34 -7.67
C GLU A 15 4.51 -13.73 -6.55
N GLY A 16 3.20 -13.73 -6.71
CA GLY A 16 2.25 -13.41 -5.67
C GLY A 16 1.58 -14.66 -5.12
N ILE A 17 1.00 -14.57 -3.93
CA ILE A 17 0.15 -15.64 -3.41
C ILE A 17 -0.97 -15.91 -4.42
N GLN A 18 -1.24 -17.18 -4.72
CA GLN A 18 -2.27 -17.60 -5.69
C GLN A 18 -2.10 -16.95 -7.08
N GLY A 19 -0.88 -16.54 -7.46
CA GLY A 19 -0.61 -15.89 -8.72
C GLY A 19 -1.17 -14.48 -8.85
N ILE A 20 -1.53 -13.83 -7.75
CA ILE A 20 -2.22 -12.53 -7.75
C ILE A 20 -1.23 -11.37 -7.92
N SER A 21 -1.60 -10.45 -8.79
CA SER A 21 -0.94 -9.16 -8.97
C SER A 21 -2.04 -8.11 -9.18
N CYS A 22 -1.98 -7.03 -8.42
CA CYS A 22 -3.00 -5.99 -8.44
C CYS A 22 -2.50 -4.70 -9.06
N ASN A 23 -3.30 -4.11 -9.95
CA ASN A 23 -3.08 -2.76 -10.45
C ASN A 23 -3.81 -1.77 -9.53
N ILE A 24 -3.06 -0.89 -8.90
CA ILE A 24 -3.59 0.08 -7.92
C ILE A 24 -3.13 1.48 -8.33
N LEU A 25 -4.00 2.26 -8.96
CA LEU A 25 -3.72 3.66 -9.31
C LEU A 25 -2.39 3.82 -10.09
N GLY A 26 -2.12 2.90 -11.00
CA GLY A 26 -0.90 2.90 -11.81
C GLY A 26 0.29 2.21 -11.16
N GLN A 27 0.16 1.76 -9.92
CA GLN A 27 1.16 0.99 -9.21
C GLN A 27 0.85 -0.50 -9.33
N THR A 28 1.86 -1.35 -9.14
CA THR A 28 1.66 -2.80 -9.13
C THR A 28 1.93 -3.33 -7.73
N TYR A 29 0.92 -3.95 -7.12
CA TYR A 29 1.01 -4.58 -5.80
C TYR A 29 0.91 -6.08 -5.95
N VAL A 30 1.93 -6.79 -5.47
CA VAL A 30 2.00 -8.25 -5.52
C VAL A 30 1.93 -8.79 -4.11
N PRO A 31 0.77 -9.34 -3.68
CA PRO A 31 0.63 -9.90 -2.33
C PRO A 31 1.62 -11.03 -2.10
N LYS A 32 2.34 -10.99 -0.97
CA LYS A 32 3.38 -11.96 -0.63
C LYS A 32 2.98 -12.91 0.49
N ASN A 33 2.38 -12.39 1.55
CA ASN A 33 1.88 -13.17 2.68
C ASN A 33 0.58 -12.58 3.16
N ARG A 34 -0.29 -13.45 3.65
CA ARG A 34 -1.57 -13.01 4.18
C ARG A 34 -2.07 -13.96 5.24
N THR A 35 -2.22 -13.45 6.46
CA THR A 35 -2.92 -14.09 7.56
C THR A 35 -3.88 -13.04 8.14
N GLU A 36 -4.64 -13.38 9.15
CA GLU A 36 -5.46 -12.40 9.85
C GLU A 36 -4.62 -11.38 10.64
N HIS A 37 -3.38 -11.74 11.00
CA HIS A 37 -2.50 -10.92 11.85
C HIS A 37 -1.64 -9.96 11.05
N SER A 38 -1.27 -10.32 9.82
CA SER A 38 -0.46 -9.46 8.97
C SER A 38 -0.65 -9.78 7.49
N PHE A 39 -0.40 -8.76 6.68
CA PHE A 39 -0.48 -8.84 5.24
C PHE A 39 0.71 -8.08 4.66
N SER A 40 1.46 -8.72 3.76
CA SER A 40 2.60 -8.08 3.09
C SER A 40 2.45 -8.13 1.58
N TRP A 41 2.96 -7.09 0.91
CA TRP A 41 2.96 -7.03 -0.55
C TRP A 41 4.18 -6.29 -1.05
N HIS A 42 4.64 -6.69 -2.24
CA HIS A 42 5.68 -5.99 -2.98
C HIS A 42 5.00 -4.94 -3.85
N ALA A 43 5.47 -3.70 -3.79
CA ALA A 43 4.91 -2.60 -4.58
C ALA A 43 5.94 -2.03 -5.53
N THR A 44 5.51 -1.76 -6.76
CA THR A 44 6.28 -1.05 -7.77
C THR A 44 5.58 0.27 -8.05
N PHE A 45 6.33 1.37 -7.86
CA PHE A 45 5.84 2.73 -8.09
C PHE A 45 6.53 3.32 -9.31
N PRO A 46 5.87 3.34 -10.48
CA PRO A 46 6.40 4.09 -11.62
C PRO A 46 6.56 5.59 -11.29
N PRO A 47 7.45 6.31 -12.02
CA PRO A 47 7.59 7.75 -11.81
C PRO A 47 6.25 8.48 -11.90
N GLY A 48 6.02 9.42 -10.97
CA GLY A 48 4.82 10.24 -10.94
C GLY A 48 3.60 9.59 -10.28
N THR A 49 3.69 8.33 -9.89
CA THR A 49 2.58 7.69 -9.17
C THR A 49 2.62 8.03 -7.70
N PHE A 50 1.46 7.99 -7.07
CA PHE A 50 1.34 8.36 -5.66
C PHE A 50 0.08 7.78 -5.05
N VAL A 51 0.08 7.71 -3.71
CA VAL A 51 -1.11 7.44 -2.91
C VAL A 51 -1.35 8.69 -2.08
N PRO A 52 -2.47 9.39 -2.30
CA PRO A 52 -2.75 10.62 -1.55
C PRO A 52 -2.81 10.38 -0.04
N PRO A 53 -2.68 11.43 0.79
CA PRO A 53 -2.77 11.27 2.23
C PRO A 53 -4.07 10.60 2.67
N HIS A 54 -3.92 9.61 3.55
CA HIS A 54 -5.04 8.82 4.06
C HIS A 54 -4.71 8.29 5.45
N ILE A 55 -5.72 7.75 6.11
CA ILE A 55 -5.61 7.22 7.47
C ILE A 55 -6.07 5.76 7.48
N HIS A 56 -5.29 4.92 8.19
CA HIS A 56 -5.68 3.57 8.58
C HIS A 56 -6.06 3.61 10.06
N PRO A 57 -7.35 3.67 10.43
CA PRO A 57 -7.75 3.86 11.83
C PRO A 57 -7.34 2.72 12.77
N ASP A 58 -7.26 1.50 12.27
CA ASP A 58 -7.09 0.30 13.10
C ASP A 58 -5.99 -0.64 12.61
N GLN A 59 -4.96 -0.09 11.96
CA GLN A 59 -3.94 -0.89 11.31
C GLN A 59 -2.62 -0.11 11.28
N ASP A 60 -1.54 -0.71 11.75
CA ASP A 60 -0.19 -0.16 11.55
C ASP A 60 0.34 -0.58 10.20
N GLU A 61 1.05 0.30 9.52
CA GLU A 61 1.66 0.02 8.24
C GLU A 61 3.15 0.32 8.27
N TYR A 62 3.90 -0.49 7.56
CA TYR A 62 5.36 -0.39 7.48
C TYR A 62 5.80 -0.64 6.06
N LEU A 63 6.95 -0.09 5.70
CA LEU A 63 7.59 -0.46 4.46
C LEU A 63 9.11 -0.44 4.55
N TYR A 64 9.73 -1.20 3.66
CA TYR A 64 11.17 -1.29 3.49
C TYR A 64 11.48 -0.96 2.03
N ILE A 65 12.33 0.04 1.79
CA ILE A 65 12.67 0.46 0.44
C ILE A 65 13.68 -0.50 -0.16
N LEU A 66 13.35 -1.05 -1.33
CA LEU A 66 14.19 -1.99 -2.06
C LEU A 66 14.99 -1.33 -3.19
N GLU A 67 14.36 -0.36 -3.87
CA GLU A 67 14.97 0.31 -5.03
C GLU A 67 14.34 1.70 -5.17
N GLY A 68 15.17 2.67 -5.59
CA GLY A 68 14.72 4.02 -5.87
C GLY A 68 14.50 4.86 -4.61
N ARG A 69 13.65 5.88 -4.73
CA ARG A 69 13.34 6.81 -3.65
C ARG A 69 11.84 7.07 -3.61
N LEU A 70 11.28 7.13 -2.43
CA LEU A 70 9.90 7.58 -2.20
C LEU A 70 9.90 8.75 -1.23
N ASP A 71 9.03 9.71 -1.49
CA ASP A 71 8.77 10.84 -0.60
C ASP A 71 7.46 10.57 0.13
N PHE A 72 7.38 11.02 1.37
CA PHE A 72 6.26 10.74 2.26
C PHE A 72 5.72 12.00 2.88
N PHE A 73 4.40 12.04 3.03
CA PHE A 73 3.74 12.94 3.97
C PHE A 73 3.46 12.12 5.23
N LEU A 74 4.04 12.52 6.36
CA LEU A 74 3.94 11.80 7.64
C LEU A 74 3.40 12.77 8.70
N ASP A 75 2.08 12.72 8.92
CA ASP A 75 1.40 13.51 9.96
C ASP A 75 1.83 15.00 9.97
N GLY A 76 1.80 15.63 8.80
CA GLY A 76 2.12 17.05 8.63
C GLY A 76 3.56 17.36 8.25
N ALA A 77 4.46 16.38 8.25
CA ALA A 77 5.86 16.55 7.85
C ALA A 77 6.15 15.83 6.54
N GLU A 78 7.07 16.37 5.76
CA GLU A 78 7.57 15.72 4.55
C GLU A 78 8.92 15.08 4.85
N GLU A 79 9.08 13.83 4.42
CA GLU A 79 10.30 13.04 4.57
C GLU A 79 10.54 12.21 3.32
N TYR A 80 11.74 11.65 3.16
CA TYR A 80 12.02 10.73 2.08
C TYR A 80 12.76 9.50 2.60
N ALA A 81 12.68 8.41 1.84
CA ALA A 81 13.39 7.17 2.15
C ALA A 81 14.05 6.60 0.89
N THR A 82 15.18 5.94 1.08
CA THR A 82 15.98 5.33 0.03
C THR A 82 16.30 3.87 0.40
N PRO A 83 16.90 3.06 -0.50
CA PRO A 83 17.10 1.63 -0.26
C PRO A 83 17.78 1.33 1.08
N GLY A 84 17.19 0.38 1.81
CA GLY A 84 17.63 0.00 3.16
C GLY A 84 16.89 0.71 4.29
N ASP A 85 16.16 1.77 3.99
CA ASP A 85 15.37 2.47 5.00
C ASP A 85 14.05 1.76 5.27
N THR A 86 13.62 1.79 6.53
CA THR A 86 12.26 1.40 6.92
C THR A 86 11.45 2.63 7.23
N VAL A 87 10.16 2.59 6.92
CA VAL A 87 9.22 3.67 7.22
C VAL A 87 8.08 3.10 8.05
N ARG A 88 7.74 3.78 9.13
CA ARG A 88 6.59 3.41 9.95
C ARG A 88 5.46 4.42 9.72
N LEU A 89 4.29 3.89 9.43
CA LEU A 89 3.07 4.66 9.19
C LEU A 89 2.08 4.27 10.29
N PRO A 90 2.10 4.98 11.45
CA PRO A 90 1.34 4.55 12.62
C PRO A 90 -0.17 4.59 12.40
N MET A 91 -0.84 3.68 13.09
CA MET A 91 -2.30 3.63 13.18
C MET A 91 -2.88 5.01 13.53
N GLY A 92 -3.91 5.43 12.81
CA GLY A 92 -4.63 6.67 13.10
C GLY A 92 -3.94 7.95 12.66
N LYS A 93 -2.72 7.88 12.11
CA LYS A 93 -1.98 9.06 11.63
C LYS A 93 -2.04 9.16 10.11
N PRO A 94 -2.30 10.35 9.55
CA PRO A 94 -2.35 10.50 8.10
C PRO A 94 -0.98 10.32 7.46
N HIS A 95 -0.96 9.64 6.33
CA HIS A 95 0.24 9.48 5.53
C HIS A 95 -0.08 9.44 4.03
N GLY A 96 0.86 9.91 3.22
CA GLY A 96 0.82 9.82 1.77
C GLY A 96 2.16 9.36 1.23
N ILE A 97 2.16 8.77 0.05
CA ILE A 97 3.34 8.18 -0.57
C ILE A 97 3.46 8.68 -2.00
N PHE A 98 4.63 9.21 -2.37
CA PHE A 98 4.80 9.88 -3.65
C PHE A 98 6.12 9.44 -4.30
N ASN A 99 6.05 9.04 -5.56
CA ASN A 99 7.27 8.87 -6.34
C ASN A 99 7.53 10.11 -7.20
N LYS A 100 8.31 11.03 -6.67
CA LYS A 100 8.71 12.27 -7.34
C LYS A 100 10.10 12.19 -7.97
N SER A 101 10.73 11.01 -7.93
CA SER A 101 12.15 10.88 -8.27
C SER A 101 12.43 10.84 -9.77
N GLY A 102 11.43 10.62 -10.60
CA GLY A 102 11.63 10.40 -12.04
C GLY A 102 12.14 9.00 -12.38
N GLN A 103 12.31 8.13 -11.40
CA GLN A 103 12.80 6.77 -11.52
C GLN A 103 11.80 5.79 -10.91
N LEU A 104 11.92 4.52 -11.31
CA LEU A 104 11.11 3.47 -10.71
C LEU A 104 11.49 3.28 -9.23
N ALA A 105 10.52 3.07 -8.36
CA ALA A 105 10.75 2.70 -6.96
C ALA A 105 10.09 1.38 -6.63
N LYS A 106 10.75 0.57 -5.80
CA LYS A 106 10.22 -0.72 -5.34
C LYS A 106 10.34 -0.81 -3.82
N THR A 107 9.32 -1.38 -3.20
CA THR A 107 9.27 -1.49 -1.74
C THR A 107 8.48 -2.72 -1.32
N LEU A 108 8.81 -3.21 -0.13
CA LEU A 108 8.00 -4.21 0.55
C LEU A 108 7.18 -3.51 1.62
N PHE A 109 5.87 -3.71 1.58
CA PHE A 109 4.93 -3.21 2.57
C PHE A 109 4.42 -4.34 3.44
N TRP A 110 4.06 -4.02 4.69
CA TRP A 110 3.24 -4.92 5.51
C TRP A 110 2.38 -4.11 6.46
N VAL A 111 1.23 -4.66 6.79
CA VAL A 111 0.29 -4.09 7.76
C VAL A 111 -0.03 -5.10 8.85
N SER A 112 -0.40 -4.60 10.02
CA SER A 112 -0.79 -5.44 11.16
C SER A 112 -1.84 -4.69 11.98
N PRO A 113 -3.03 -5.29 12.23
CA PRO A 113 -3.55 -6.52 11.63
C PRO A 113 -3.98 -6.32 10.17
N THR A 114 -4.31 -7.40 9.49
CA THR A 114 -4.65 -7.38 8.06
C THR A 114 -5.93 -6.64 7.76
N ARG A 115 -6.93 -6.76 8.60
CA ARG A 115 -8.25 -6.16 8.38
C ARG A 115 -8.73 -6.44 6.94
N ARG A 116 -9.23 -5.41 6.26
CA ARG A 116 -9.80 -5.52 4.92
C ARG A 116 -8.94 -4.91 3.82
N LEU A 117 -7.65 -4.68 4.09
CA LEU A 117 -6.79 -4.02 3.11
C LEU A 117 -6.57 -4.87 1.85
N TYR A 118 -6.36 -6.18 2.02
CA TYR A 118 -6.26 -7.07 0.88
C TYR A 118 -7.54 -7.05 0.04
N ASP A 119 -8.69 -7.09 0.70
CA ASP A 119 -9.99 -7.05 0.02
C ASP A 119 -10.15 -5.73 -0.75
N LEU A 120 -9.69 -4.63 -0.17
CA LEU A 120 -9.70 -3.33 -0.86
C LEU A 120 -8.84 -3.35 -2.11
N PHE A 121 -7.62 -3.87 -2.03
CA PHE A 121 -6.73 -3.94 -3.20
C PHE A 121 -7.35 -4.79 -4.32
N TRP A 122 -7.94 -5.92 -3.96
CA TRP A 122 -8.62 -6.77 -4.92
C TRP A 122 -9.81 -6.06 -5.56
N ALA A 123 -10.59 -5.33 -4.77
CA ALA A 123 -11.73 -4.56 -5.26
C ALA A 123 -11.28 -3.44 -6.20
N ILE A 124 -10.22 -2.70 -5.86
CA ILE A 124 -9.68 -1.65 -6.74
C ILE A 124 -9.18 -2.26 -8.05
N HIS A 125 -8.41 -3.35 -7.95
CA HIS A 125 -7.89 -4.04 -9.14
C HIS A 125 -8.99 -4.42 -10.12
N ASN A 126 -10.14 -4.85 -9.60
CA ASN A 126 -11.27 -5.28 -10.42
C ASN A 126 -12.18 -4.14 -10.88
N MET A 127 -11.91 -2.90 -10.52
CA MET A 127 -12.64 -1.76 -11.04
C MET A 127 -12.35 -1.60 -12.52
N ARG A 128 -13.39 -1.37 -13.31
CA ARG A 128 -13.25 -1.12 -14.74
C ARG A 128 -12.43 0.15 -15.01
N GLU A 129 -12.69 1.19 -14.24
CA GLU A 129 -11.95 2.44 -14.24
C GLU A 129 -11.65 2.81 -12.80
N GLN A 130 -10.39 3.15 -12.52
CA GLN A 130 -9.96 3.55 -11.18
C GLN A 130 -10.08 5.08 -11.04
N ASN A 131 -11.30 5.56 -11.15
CA ASN A 131 -11.60 6.98 -10.96
C ASN A 131 -11.29 7.35 -9.50
N PRO A 132 -10.54 8.44 -9.22
CA PRO A 132 -10.16 8.80 -7.85
C PRO A 132 -11.33 8.92 -6.87
N ASP A 133 -12.43 9.52 -7.28
CA ASP A 133 -13.61 9.66 -6.39
C ASP A 133 -14.20 8.30 -6.02
N ASP A 134 -14.25 7.38 -6.97
CA ASP A 134 -14.77 6.04 -6.73
C ASP A 134 -13.83 5.21 -5.86
N VAL A 135 -12.51 5.38 -6.04
CA VAL A 135 -11.51 4.72 -5.22
C VAL A 135 -11.59 5.21 -3.78
N VAL A 136 -11.73 6.52 -3.56
CA VAL A 136 -11.90 7.12 -2.22
C VAL A 136 -13.13 6.54 -1.53
N LYS A 137 -14.23 6.44 -2.24
CA LYS A 137 -15.48 5.90 -1.70
C LYS A 137 -15.36 4.42 -1.35
N LEU A 138 -14.77 3.63 -2.24
CA LEU A 138 -14.52 2.21 -2.00
C LEU A 138 -13.58 1.99 -0.82
N ALA A 139 -12.53 2.80 -0.72
CA ALA A 139 -11.59 2.74 0.39
C ALA A 139 -12.29 3.01 1.73
N ALA A 140 -13.17 4.00 1.78
CA ALA A 140 -13.94 4.31 3.00
C ALA A 140 -14.81 3.12 3.43
N GLU A 141 -15.38 2.39 2.49
CA GLU A 141 -16.14 1.17 2.78
C GLU A 141 -15.27 0.06 3.38
N HIS A 142 -13.95 0.14 3.20
CA HIS A 142 -12.97 -0.78 3.76
C HIS A 142 -12.20 -0.17 4.93
N ASN A 143 -12.71 0.91 5.51
CA ASN A 143 -12.11 1.62 6.64
C ASN A 143 -10.71 2.20 6.36
N ILE A 144 -10.48 2.64 5.13
CA ILE A 144 -9.32 3.43 4.74
C ILE A 144 -9.84 4.79 4.28
N HIS A 145 -9.41 5.87 4.94
CA HIS A 145 -10.01 7.18 4.75
C HIS A 145 -9.04 8.17 4.17
N PHE A 146 -9.27 8.57 2.92
CA PHE A 146 -8.48 9.62 2.28
C PHE A 146 -8.86 10.97 2.86
N LEU A 147 -7.86 11.83 3.04
CA LEU A 147 -8.09 13.19 3.48
C LEU A 147 -8.67 14.02 2.33
N PRO A 148 -9.45 15.07 2.63
CA PRO A 148 -9.90 16.01 1.61
C PRO A 148 -8.69 16.63 0.91
N PRO A 149 -8.79 16.95 -0.39
CA PRO A 149 -7.71 17.68 -1.07
C PRO A 149 -7.50 19.03 -0.39
N PRO A 150 -6.24 19.56 -0.41
CA PRO A 150 -5.99 20.86 0.19
C PRO A 150 -6.79 21.94 -0.53
N PRO A 151 -7.17 23.04 0.17
CA PRO A 151 -7.87 24.13 -0.46
C PRO A 151 -7.04 24.75 -1.58
N ALA A 152 -7.69 25.17 -2.63
CA ALA A 152 -7.03 25.78 -3.80
C ALA A 152 -6.39 27.12 -3.44
#